data_b71ee3e3700692b48b063ae6092be47a
#
_entry.id   b71ee3e3700692b48b063ae6092be47a
#
_cell.length_a   1.000
_cell.length_b   1.000
_cell.length_c   1.000
_cell.angle_alpha   90.00
_cell.angle_beta   90.00
_cell.angle_gamma   90.00
#
_symmetry.space_group_name_H-M   'P 1'
#
loop_
_entity.id
_entity.type
_entity.pdbx_description
1 polymer ?
#
loop_
_entity_poly.entity_id
_entity_poly.type
_entity_poly.pdbx_seq_one_letter_code
_entity_poly.pdbx_strand_id
1 'polypeptide(L)'
;MASLGPAAAGEQASGAEAEPGPAGPPPPSPSSLGPLLPLQREPLYNWQATKASLKERFAFLFNSELLSDVRFVLGKGRGTAAAGGPQRIPAHRFVLAAGSAVFDAMFNGGMATTSAEIELPDVEPAAFLALLRFLYSDEVQIGPETVMTTLYTAKKYAVPALEAHCVEFLTKHLRADNAFMLLTQARLFDEPQLASLCLDTIDKSTMDAISAEGFTDIDIDTLCAVLERDTLSIRESRLFGAVVRWAEAECQRQQLPVTFGNKQKVLGKALSLIRFPLMTIEEFAAGPAQSGILSDREVVNLFLHFTVNPKPRVEYIDRPRCCLRGKECCINRFQQVESRWGYSGTSDRIRSLNMRKNKRWDRMIPALVVMGRLTRSGSCSRNP
;
A
#
# COMPACT_ATOMS: atom_id res chain seq x y z
N MET A 1 -63.14 -0.15 -1.02
CA MET A 1 -63.95 -0.40 -2.23
C MET A 1 -63.25 -1.53 -2.92
N ALA A 2 -63.71 -2.75 -2.68
CA ALA A 2 -64.74 -3.50 -3.41
C ALA A 2 -64.10 -3.93 -4.76
N SER A 3 -64.08 -5.12 -5.20
CA SER A 3 -64.83 -6.31 -4.95
C SER A 3 -64.64 -7.27 -6.12
N LEU A 4 -64.53 -8.54 -5.79
CA LEU A 4 -65.15 -9.70 -6.37
C LEU A 4 -64.65 -10.32 -7.67
N GLY A 5 -64.38 -11.61 -7.54
CA GLY A 5 -64.46 -12.65 -8.58
C GLY A 5 -65.89 -12.91 -9.06
N PRO A 6 -66.28 -14.01 -9.69
CA PRO A 6 -65.99 -15.40 -9.38
C PRO A 6 -66.02 -16.43 -10.55
N ALA A 7 -65.74 -17.70 -10.22
CA ALA A 7 -66.39 -18.97 -10.51
C ALA A 7 -66.69 -19.39 -12.00
N ALA A 8 -66.66 -20.56 -12.40
CA ALA A 8 -66.81 -21.97 -12.04
C ALA A 8 -67.28 -22.77 -13.27
N ALA A 9 -67.13 -24.03 -13.19
CA ALA A 9 -67.80 -25.15 -13.87
C ALA A 9 -66.85 -25.93 -14.82
N GLY A 10 -66.54 -27.16 -14.62
CA GLY A 10 -67.35 -28.30 -14.22
C GLY A 10 -67.63 -29.11 -15.45
N GLU A 11 -67.02 -30.27 -15.59
CA GLU A 11 -67.74 -31.41 -16.17
C GLU A 11 -67.02 -32.75 -15.95
N GLN A 12 -67.81 -33.71 -15.59
CA GLN A 12 -67.59 -35.12 -15.30
C GLN A 12 -67.40 -35.95 -16.56
N ALA A 13 -66.63 -37.02 -16.51
CA ALA A 13 -67.02 -38.34 -17.09
C ALA A 13 -65.97 -39.40 -16.72
N SER A 14 -66.39 -40.32 -15.89
CA SER A 14 -66.53 -41.78 -16.07
C SER A 14 -65.25 -42.53 -16.44
N GLY A 15 -64.64 -43.27 -15.55
CA GLY A 15 -65.05 -44.62 -15.17
C GLY A 15 -64.44 -45.68 -16.06
N ALA A 16 -63.32 -46.28 -15.59
CA ALA A 16 -62.97 -47.64 -15.93
C ALA A 16 -62.10 -48.24 -14.85
N GLU A 17 -62.60 -49.24 -14.16
CA GLU A 17 -61.93 -50.13 -13.24
C GLU A 17 -60.86 -50.95 -13.99
N ALA A 18 -59.67 -51.06 -13.49
CA ALA A 18 -58.72 -52.03 -13.88
C ALA A 18 -58.06 -52.65 -12.63
N GLU A 19 -58.16 -54.00 -12.57
CA GLU A 19 -57.75 -54.88 -11.48
C GLU A 19 -56.30 -54.70 -11.02
N PRO A 20 -55.96 -55.02 -9.72
CA PRO A 20 -54.65 -54.92 -9.16
C PRO A 20 -53.72 -56.06 -9.62
N GLY A 21 -52.60 -55.72 -10.30
CA GLY A 21 -51.53 -56.65 -10.56
C GLY A 21 -50.69 -56.93 -9.31
N PRO A 22 -49.92 -58.03 -9.26
CA PRO A 22 -49.32 -58.51 -8.04
C PRO A 22 -48.18 -57.58 -7.49
N ALA A 23 -48.18 -57.46 -6.19
CA ALA A 23 -47.27 -56.65 -5.38
C ALA A 23 -45.78 -57.05 -5.64
N GLY A 24 -44.98 -56.08 -6.05
CA GLY A 24 -43.52 -56.16 -6.08
C GLY A 24 -42.93 -56.17 -4.69
N PRO A 25 -41.71 -56.71 -4.52
CA PRO A 25 -41.06 -56.85 -3.21
C PRO A 25 -40.85 -55.48 -2.51
N PRO A 26 -40.92 -55.47 -1.16
CA PRO A 26 -40.75 -54.23 -0.40
C PRO A 26 -39.33 -53.64 -0.58
N PRO A 27 -39.20 -52.30 -0.48
CA PRO A 27 -37.89 -51.65 -0.53
C PRO A 27 -37.01 -52.10 0.66
N PRO A 28 -35.68 -52.25 0.49
CA PRO A 28 -34.80 -52.65 1.57
C PRO A 28 -34.74 -51.51 2.64
N SER A 29 -34.78 -51.94 3.91
CA SER A 29 -34.65 -51.13 5.11
C SER A 29 -33.38 -50.31 5.10
N PRO A 30 -33.36 -49.06 5.63
CA PRO A 30 -32.12 -48.26 5.78
C PRO A 30 -31.34 -48.69 7.00
N SER A 31 -30.54 -49.74 6.89
CA SER A 31 -29.57 -50.13 7.93
C SER A 31 -28.41 -50.87 7.35
N SER A 32 -27.42 -50.13 6.91
CA SER A 32 -25.97 -50.40 6.96
C SER A 32 -25.20 -49.35 6.12
N LEU A 33 -25.16 -48.13 6.61
CA LEU A 33 -24.04 -47.26 6.25
C LEU A 33 -22.82 -47.85 7.01
N GLY A 34 -22.07 -48.67 6.32
CA GLY A 34 -20.74 -49.02 6.73
C GLY A 34 -19.88 -47.77 6.87
N PRO A 35 -18.81 -47.80 7.68
CA PRO A 35 -17.97 -46.64 7.87
C PRO A 35 -17.47 -46.18 6.51
N LEU A 36 -17.69 -44.85 6.21
CA LEU A 36 -17.11 -44.16 5.07
C LEU A 36 -15.59 -44.38 5.18
N LEU A 37 -15.06 -45.24 4.35
CA LEU A 37 -13.64 -45.36 4.12
C LEU A 37 -13.11 -43.98 3.73
N PRO A 38 -12.04 -43.46 4.35
CA PRO A 38 -11.45 -42.19 3.92
C PRO A 38 -11.14 -42.35 2.44
N LEU A 39 -11.56 -41.33 1.64
CA LEU A 39 -11.20 -41.19 0.25
C LEU A 39 -9.67 -41.34 0.18
N GLN A 40 -9.21 -42.55 -0.14
CA GLN A 40 -7.83 -42.80 -0.50
C GLN A 40 -7.60 -41.95 -1.75
N ARG A 41 -6.87 -40.83 -1.60
CA ARG A 41 -6.27 -40.14 -2.75
C ARG A 41 -5.47 -41.18 -3.48
N GLU A 42 -5.93 -41.57 -4.67
CA GLU A 42 -5.15 -42.44 -5.53
C GLU A 42 -3.74 -41.90 -5.60
N PRO A 43 -2.71 -42.75 -5.38
CA PRO A 43 -1.34 -42.26 -5.52
C PRO A 43 -1.21 -41.70 -6.93
N LEU A 44 -0.78 -40.41 -7.05
CA LEU A 44 -0.48 -39.75 -8.33
C LEU A 44 0.72 -40.50 -8.98
N TYR A 45 0.42 -41.69 -9.48
CA TYR A 45 1.42 -42.56 -10.09
C TYR A 45 1.90 -41.87 -11.40
N ASN A 46 3.23 -41.70 -11.48
CA ASN A 46 3.91 -41.20 -12.68
C ASN A 46 3.56 -39.73 -13.04
N TRP A 47 3.29 -38.84 -12.07
CA TRP A 47 3.03 -37.41 -12.31
C TRP A 47 4.20 -36.74 -13.05
N GLN A 48 5.44 -37.22 -12.88
CA GLN A 48 6.63 -36.70 -13.54
C GLN A 48 6.53 -36.82 -15.07
N ALA A 49 5.99 -37.95 -15.57
CA ALA A 49 5.81 -38.14 -17.01
C ALA A 49 4.73 -37.23 -17.62
N THR A 50 3.81 -36.74 -16.81
CA THR A 50 2.77 -35.80 -17.30
C THR A 50 3.26 -34.35 -17.42
N LYS A 51 4.50 -34.05 -16.93
CA LYS A 51 5.10 -32.71 -16.97
C LYS A 51 6.30 -32.69 -17.89
N ALA A 52 6.21 -31.91 -18.99
CA ALA A 52 7.18 -31.91 -20.05
C ALA A 52 8.54 -31.32 -19.64
N SER A 53 8.54 -30.33 -18.77
CA SER A 53 9.74 -29.61 -18.36
C SER A 53 10.04 -29.73 -16.85
N LEU A 54 11.29 -29.45 -16.47
CA LEU A 54 11.69 -29.35 -15.07
C LEU A 54 10.89 -28.23 -14.36
N LYS A 55 10.69 -27.10 -15.02
CA LYS A 55 9.89 -25.99 -14.50
C LYS A 55 8.47 -26.42 -14.15
N GLU A 56 7.82 -27.17 -15.03
CA GLU A 56 6.46 -27.67 -14.79
C GLU A 56 6.42 -28.67 -13.63
N ARG A 57 7.46 -29.49 -13.47
CA ARG A 57 7.57 -30.43 -12.35
C ARG A 57 7.73 -29.70 -11.01
N PHE A 58 8.60 -28.68 -10.96
CA PHE A 58 8.72 -27.85 -9.74
C PHE A 58 7.47 -27.02 -9.47
N ALA A 59 6.87 -26.40 -10.49
CA ALA A 59 5.61 -25.68 -10.35
C ALA A 59 4.48 -26.58 -9.80
N PHE A 60 4.46 -27.88 -10.16
CA PHE A 60 3.52 -28.85 -9.61
C PHE A 60 3.74 -29.15 -8.12
N LEU A 61 4.98 -29.07 -7.64
CA LEU A 61 5.33 -29.26 -6.24
C LEU A 61 5.05 -28.02 -5.37
N PHE A 62 4.74 -26.88 -5.99
CA PHE A 62 4.41 -25.67 -5.26
C PHE A 62 3.16 -25.85 -4.39
N ASN A 63 3.27 -25.53 -3.10
CA ASN A 63 2.20 -25.68 -2.11
C ASN A 63 1.57 -27.10 -2.09
N SER A 64 2.39 -28.12 -2.31
CA SER A 64 2.01 -29.53 -2.34
C SER A 64 2.66 -30.30 -1.19
N GLU A 65 1.92 -31.19 -0.56
CA GLU A 65 2.44 -32.12 0.46
C GLU A 65 3.35 -33.23 -0.15
N LEU A 66 3.30 -33.41 -1.47
CA LEU A 66 4.08 -34.42 -2.16
C LEU A 66 5.58 -34.12 -2.06
N LEU A 67 6.36 -35.02 -1.47
CA LEU A 67 7.79 -34.88 -1.21
C LEU A 67 8.16 -33.68 -0.29
N SER A 68 7.18 -33.06 0.37
CA SER A 68 7.48 -31.97 1.30
C SER A 68 8.20 -32.43 2.54
N ASP A 69 9.21 -31.69 2.98
CA ASP A 69 10.05 -31.99 4.15
C ASP A 69 10.08 -30.85 5.18
N VAL A 70 9.29 -29.78 4.92
CA VAL A 70 9.10 -28.64 5.83
C VAL A 70 7.70 -28.06 5.66
N ARG A 71 7.13 -27.50 6.74
CA ARG A 71 5.89 -26.73 6.74
C ARG A 71 6.12 -25.39 7.40
N PHE A 72 5.60 -24.35 6.78
CA PHE A 72 5.59 -23.00 7.36
C PHE A 72 4.22 -22.69 7.95
N VAL A 73 4.21 -22.11 9.15
CA VAL A 73 3.00 -21.73 9.88
C VAL A 73 2.94 -20.22 9.95
N LEU A 74 1.97 -19.62 9.25
CA LEU A 74 1.78 -18.18 9.12
C LEU A 74 0.48 -17.73 9.79
N GLY A 75 0.39 -16.45 10.16
CA GLY A 75 -0.85 -15.85 10.67
C GLY A 75 -1.08 -16.01 12.18
N LYS A 76 -0.07 -16.43 12.97
CA LYS A 76 -0.13 -16.41 14.44
C LYS A 76 0.18 -15.03 15.07
N GLY A 77 0.30 -13.96 14.26
CA GLY A 77 0.67 -12.62 14.74
C GLY A 77 -0.37 -12.01 15.68
N ARG A 78 0.09 -11.28 16.68
CA ARG A 78 -0.72 -10.48 17.61
C ARG A 78 -1.63 -9.51 16.83
N GLY A 79 -2.93 -9.77 16.80
CA GLY A 79 -3.94 -8.78 16.43
C GLY A 79 -4.70 -8.98 15.12
N THR A 80 -4.42 -10.01 14.32
CA THR A 80 -5.29 -10.37 13.20
C THR A 80 -6.07 -11.63 13.55
N ALA A 81 -7.22 -11.44 14.18
CA ALA A 81 -8.28 -12.44 14.19
C ALA A 81 -8.87 -12.51 12.76
N ALA A 82 -8.05 -12.92 11.78
CA ALA A 82 -8.60 -13.41 10.53
C ALA A 82 -9.42 -14.66 10.84
N ALA A 83 -10.61 -14.74 10.30
CA ALA A 83 -11.61 -15.81 10.54
C ALA A 83 -11.15 -17.22 10.09
N GLY A 84 -9.85 -17.41 9.78
CA GLY A 84 -9.21 -18.68 9.49
C GLY A 84 -7.96 -18.82 10.35
N GLY A 85 -7.84 -19.93 11.08
CA GLY A 85 -6.66 -20.24 11.91
C GLY A 85 -5.32 -20.17 11.15
N PRO A 86 -4.19 -20.48 11.81
CA PRO A 86 -2.86 -20.39 11.20
C PRO A 86 -2.79 -21.20 9.91
N GLN A 87 -2.33 -20.56 8.85
CA GLN A 87 -2.17 -21.21 7.55
C GLN A 87 -0.88 -22.02 7.56
N ARG A 88 -0.98 -23.33 7.22
CA ARG A 88 0.15 -24.23 7.04
C ARG A 88 0.46 -24.39 5.56
N ILE A 89 1.69 -24.08 5.18
CA ILE A 89 2.15 -24.12 3.79
C ILE A 89 3.26 -25.14 3.70
N PRO A 90 3.04 -26.29 3.00
CA PRO A 90 4.09 -27.27 2.75
C PRO A 90 5.11 -26.75 1.75
N ALA A 91 6.38 -27.14 1.94
CA ALA A 91 7.47 -26.74 1.06
C ALA A 91 8.61 -27.77 1.05
N HIS A 92 9.63 -27.53 0.23
CA HIS A 92 10.77 -28.42 0.01
C HIS A 92 12.06 -27.66 0.30
N ARG A 93 12.79 -28.03 1.34
CA ARG A 93 14.03 -27.39 1.79
C ARG A 93 15.03 -27.18 0.66
N PHE A 94 15.21 -28.21 -0.17
CA PHE A 94 16.13 -28.15 -1.31
C PHE A 94 15.79 -27.03 -2.28
N VAL A 95 14.53 -26.91 -2.67
CA VAL A 95 14.08 -25.86 -3.62
C VAL A 95 14.29 -24.46 -3.02
N LEU A 96 13.95 -24.30 -1.75
CA LEU A 96 14.10 -23.04 -1.04
C LEU A 96 15.57 -22.65 -0.87
N ALA A 97 16.41 -23.57 -0.45
CA ALA A 97 17.85 -23.36 -0.28
C ALA A 97 18.55 -23.05 -1.62
N ALA A 98 18.11 -23.69 -2.71
CA ALA A 98 18.64 -23.40 -4.05
C ALA A 98 18.28 -21.99 -4.54
N GLY A 99 17.15 -21.43 -4.09
CA GLY A 99 16.65 -20.12 -4.55
C GLY A 99 16.90 -18.96 -3.59
N SER A 100 17.37 -19.21 -2.36
CA SER A 100 17.54 -18.19 -1.33
C SER A 100 18.68 -18.52 -0.37
N ALA A 101 19.64 -17.62 -0.27
CA ALA A 101 20.77 -17.75 0.67
C ALA A 101 20.30 -17.75 2.15
N VAL A 102 19.19 -17.12 2.47
CA VAL A 102 18.60 -17.12 3.81
C VAL A 102 18.02 -18.48 4.13
N PHE A 103 17.30 -19.11 3.21
CA PHE A 103 16.82 -20.46 3.38
C PHE A 103 17.97 -21.49 3.39
N ASP A 104 18.99 -21.28 2.57
CA ASP A 104 20.19 -22.15 2.63
C ASP A 104 20.84 -22.07 4.01
N ALA A 105 21.07 -20.87 4.54
CA ALA A 105 21.60 -20.71 5.90
C ALA A 105 20.67 -21.29 6.98
N MET A 106 19.36 -21.18 6.80
CA MET A 106 18.36 -21.74 7.72
C MET A 106 18.38 -23.25 7.79
N PHE A 107 18.64 -23.94 6.67
CA PHE A 107 18.57 -25.40 6.57
C PHE A 107 19.94 -26.09 6.61
N ASN A 108 21.00 -25.42 6.14
CA ASN A 108 22.33 -26.01 5.97
C ASN A 108 23.43 -25.22 6.70
N GLY A 109 23.11 -24.07 7.29
CA GLY A 109 24.08 -23.21 7.99
C GLY A 109 24.50 -23.76 9.36
N GLY A 110 25.39 -23.03 10.05
CA GLY A 110 25.93 -23.44 11.36
C GLY A 110 24.91 -23.51 12.50
N MET A 111 23.74 -22.88 12.33
CA MET A 111 22.58 -22.97 13.26
C MET A 111 21.34 -23.49 12.53
N ALA A 112 21.52 -24.51 11.69
CA ALA A 112 20.45 -25.07 10.87
C ALA A 112 19.31 -25.62 11.73
N THR A 113 18.08 -25.38 11.33
CA THR A 113 16.89 -25.97 11.95
C THR A 113 16.55 -27.32 11.36
N THR A 114 16.32 -28.28 12.24
CA THR A 114 15.81 -29.62 11.87
C THR A 114 14.29 -29.71 12.03
N SER A 115 13.64 -28.65 12.54
CA SER A 115 12.20 -28.65 12.77
C SER A 115 11.41 -28.88 11.48
N ALA A 116 10.42 -29.74 11.52
CA ALA A 116 9.51 -29.96 10.41
C ALA A 116 8.49 -28.84 10.25
N GLU A 117 8.23 -28.04 11.30
CA GLU A 117 7.36 -26.89 11.28
C GLU A 117 8.15 -25.62 11.68
N ILE A 118 7.99 -24.54 10.90
CA ILE A 118 8.67 -23.25 11.12
C ILE A 118 7.61 -22.17 11.18
N GLU A 119 7.55 -21.43 12.30
CA GLU A 119 6.62 -20.31 12.46
C GLU A 119 7.20 -19.02 11.87
N LEU A 120 6.38 -18.32 11.07
CA LEU A 120 6.69 -17.02 10.45
C LEU A 120 5.64 -16.00 10.87
N PRO A 121 5.77 -15.40 12.08
CA PRO A 121 4.73 -14.54 12.64
C PRO A 121 4.63 -13.17 11.96
N ASP A 122 5.67 -12.75 11.25
CA ASP A 122 5.83 -11.43 10.64
C ASP A 122 5.76 -11.46 9.11
N VAL A 123 5.34 -12.59 8.52
CA VAL A 123 5.19 -12.73 7.07
C VAL A 123 3.72 -12.98 6.74
N GLU A 124 3.21 -12.20 5.79
CA GLU A 124 1.85 -12.35 5.29
C GLU A 124 1.73 -13.58 4.39
N PRO A 125 0.70 -14.43 4.56
CA PRO A 125 0.53 -15.65 3.77
C PRO A 125 0.52 -15.42 2.25
N ALA A 126 -0.14 -14.39 1.77
CA ALA A 126 -0.20 -14.08 0.34
C ALA A 126 1.19 -13.71 -0.23
N ALA A 127 1.97 -12.94 0.51
CA ALA A 127 3.33 -12.56 0.13
C ALA A 127 4.28 -13.76 0.16
N PHE A 128 4.12 -14.64 1.15
CA PHE A 128 4.92 -15.86 1.23
C PHE A 128 4.62 -16.83 0.10
N LEU A 129 3.34 -16.98 -0.27
CA LEU A 129 2.95 -17.79 -1.44
C LEU A 129 3.49 -17.21 -2.74
N ALA A 130 3.53 -15.87 -2.89
CA ALA A 130 4.14 -15.23 -4.05
C ALA A 130 5.66 -15.48 -4.12
N LEU A 131 6.36 -15.40 -2.98
CA LEU A 131 7.77 -15.78 -2.87
C LEU A 131 7.99 -17.25 -3.26
N LEU A 132 7.23 -18.18 -2.67
CA LEU A 132 7.35 -19.60 -3.00
C LEU A 132 7.06 -19.86 -4.48
N ARG A 133 6.01 -19.26 -5.06
CA ARG A 133 5.70 -19.40 -6.48
C ARG A 133 6.90 -19.01 -7.34
N PHE A 134 7.55 -17.89 -7.01
CA PHE A 134 8.75 -17.46 -7.70
C PHE A 134 9.90 -18.47 -7.56
N LEU A 135 10.18 -18.97 -6.35
CA LEU A 135 11.25 -19.94 -6.11
C LEU A 135 11.03 -21.29 -6.80
N TYR A 136 9.78 -21.70 -7.06
CA TYR A 136 9.45 -22.96 -7.72
C TYR A 136 9.35 -22.86 -9.24
N SER A 137 9.02 -21.70 -9.79
CA SER A 137 8.67 -21.60 -11.21
C SER A 137 9.12 -20.33 -11.90
N ASP A 138 9.82 -19.43 -11.23
CA ASP A 138 10.13 -18.06 -11.73
C ASP A 138 8.88 -17.28 -12.16
N GLU A 139 7.70 -17.64 -11.66
CA GLU A 139 6.46 -16.95 -11.95
C GLU A 139 6.20 -15.85 -10.95
N VAL A 140 5.99 -14.62 -11.46
CA VAL A 140 5.71 -13.45 -10.64
C VAL A 140 4.21 -13.24 -10.57
N GLN A 141 3.63 -13.43 -9.37
CA GLN A 141 2.23 -13.13 -9.09
C GLN A 141 2.14 -12.03 -8.03
N ILE A 142 2.17 -10.80 -8.48
CA ILE A 142 2.07 -9.61 -7.64
C ILE A 142 0.92 -8.73 -8.12
N GLY A 143 0.24 -8.12 -7.16
CA GLY A 143 -0.82 -7.15 -7.41
C GLY A 143 -0.66 -5.91 -6.55
N PRO A 144 -1.47 -4.88 -6.76
CA PRO A 144 -1.39 -3.64 -5.99
C PRO A 144 -1.46 -3.86 -4.47
N GLU A 145 -2.21 -4.87 -4.04
CA GLU A 145 -2.48 -5.18 -2.62
C GLU A 145 -1.35 -5.99 -1.97
N THR A 146 -0.56 -6.72 -2.77
CA THR A 146 0.44 -7.66 -2.26
C THR A 146 1.88 -7.26 -2.57
N VAL A 147 2.11 -6.31 -3.49
CA VAL A 147 3.45 -5.98 -3.96
C VAL A 147 4.39 -5.50 -2.85
N MET A 148 3.87 -4.72 -1.88
CA MET A 148 4.69 -4.18 -0.79
C MET A 148 5.10 -5.26 0.20
N THR A 149 4.16 -6.10 0.61
CA THR A 149 4.43 -7.23 1.50
C THR A 149 5.29 -8.30 0.80
N THR A 150 5.14 -8.45 -0.52
CA THR A 150 6.00 -9.32 -1.33
C THR A 150 7.42 -8.75 -1.44
N LEU A 151 7.60 -7.44 -1.63
CA LEU A 151 8.91 -6.78 -1.64
C LEU A 151 9.63 -6.97 -0.29
N TYR A 152 8.91 -6.73 0.82
CA TYR A 152 9.46 -7.01 2.16
C TYR A 152 9.91 -8.47 2.31
N THR A 153 9.07 -9.41 1.88
CA THR A 153 9.34 -10.84 1.99
C THR A 153 10.52 -11.25 1.10
N ALA A 154 10.61 -10.72 -0.13
CA ALA A 154 11.72 -10.96 -1.04
C ALA A 154 13.06 -10.47 -0.46
N LYS A 155 13.09 -9.28 0.13
CA LYS A 155 14.28 -8.75 0.83
C LYS A 155 14.65 -9.59 2.05
N LYS A 156 13.67 -9.93 2.88
CA LYS A 156 13.89 -10.76 4.07
C LYS A 156 14.53 -12.11 3.74
N TYR A 157 14.15 -12.71 2.63
CA TYR A 157 14.68 -14.00 2.18
C TYR A 157 15.74 -13.87 1.09
N ALA A 158 16.29 -12.68 0.85
CA ALA A 158 17.35 -12.41 -0.12
C ALA A 158 17.08 -13.02 -1.50
N VAL A 159 15.96 -12.64 -2.12
CA VAL A 159 15.56 -13.02 -3.48
C VAL A 159 15.55 -11.79 -4.39
N PRO A 160 16.73 -11.30 -4.84
CA PRO A 160 16.87 -10.02 -5.53
C PRO A 160 16.12 -9.95 -6.87
N ALA A 161 15.93 -11.08 -7.55
CA ALA A 161 15.16 -11.11 -8.79
C ALA A 161 13.68 -10.81 -8.54
N LEU A 162 13.07 -11.33 -7.46
CA LEU A 162 11.70 -10.98 -7.10
C LEU A 162 11.59 -9.53 -6.61
N GLU A 163 12.60 -9.02 -5.88
CA GLU A 163 12.67 -7.60 -5.50
C GLU A 163 12.61 -6.71 -6.74
N ALA A 164 13.42 -7.00 -7.76
CA ALA A 164 13.45 -6.24 -9.01
C ALA A 164 12.06 -6.20 -9.70
N HIS A 165 11.36 -7.32 -9.74
CA HIS A 165 9.98 -7.37 -10.28
C HIS A 165 8.99 -6.53 -9.46
N CYS A 166 9.10 -6.55 -8.14
CA CYS A 166 8.25 -5.72 -7.28
C CYS A 166 8.52 -4.22 -7.52
N VAL A 167 9.79 -3.81 -7.57
CA VAL A 167 10.18 -2.41 -7.84
C VAL A 167 9.73 -1.97 -9.23
N GLU A 168 9.87 -2.81 -10.25
CA GLU A 168 9.38 -2.53 -11.59
C GLU A 168 7.86 -2.33 -11.61
N PHE A 169 7.11 -3.20 -10.92
CA PHE A 169 5.66 -3.05 -10.78
C PHE A 169 5.28 -1.73 -10.12
N LEU A 170 5.94 -1.37 -9.01
CA LEU A 170 5.70 -0.11 -8.31
C LEU A 170 6.02 1.11 -9.18
N THR A 171 7.14 1.06 -9.92
CA THR A 171 7.54 2.12 -10.85
C THR A 171 6.51 2.33 -11.96
N LYS A 172 5.97 1.24 -12.53
CA LYS A 172 4.93 1.31 -13.57
C LYS A 172 3.61 1.90 -13.07
N HIS A 173 3.33 1.77 -11.77
CA HIS A 173 2.09 2.26 -11.16
C HIS A 173 2.28 3.55 -10.35
N LEU A 174 3.48 4.15 -10.38
CA LEU A 174 3.80 5.40 -9.70
C LEU A 174 3.01 6.56 -10.34
N ARG A 175 2.32 7.35 -9.48
CA ARG A 175 1.51 8.51 -9.83
C ARG A 175 1.62 9.55 -8.73
N ALA A 176 1.17 10.79 -9.01
CA ALA A 176 1.22 11.85 -8.01
C ALA A 176 0.44 11.50 -6.73
N ASP A 177 -0.72 10.87 -6.86
CA ASP A 177 -1.60 10.52 -5.75
C ASP A 177 -1.04 9.43 -4.81
N ASN A 178 -0.12 8.60 -5.27
CA ASN A 178 0.52 7.55 -4.47
C ASN A 178 2.03 7.79 -4.21
N ALA A 179 2.59 8.89 -4.74
CA ALA A 179 4.02 9.13 -4.72
C ALA A 179 4.59 9.27 -3.30
N PHE A 180 3.87 9.90 -2.36
CA PHE A 180 4.34 10.01 -0.97
C PHE A 180 4.30 8.68 -0.23
N MET A 181 3.27 7.88 -0.43
CA MET A 181 3.19 6.53 0.13
C MET A 181 4.36 5.67 -0.37
N LEU A 182 4.59 5.66 -1.69
CA LEU A 182 5.69 4.90 -2.29
C LEU A 182 7.06 5.43 -1.88
N LEU A 183 7.22 6.75 -1.69
CA LEU A 183 8.45 7.35 -1.18
C LEU A 183 8.79 6.86 0.23
N THR A 184 7.79 6.82 1.11
CA THR A 184 7.97 6.29 2.48
C THR A 184 8.42 4.83 2.44
N GLN A 185 7.79 4.02 1.59
CA GLN A 185 8.15 2.60 1.45
C GLN A 185 9.53 2.41 0.81
N ALA A 186 9.85 3.19 -0.23
CA ALA A 186 11.15 3.14 -0.88
C ALA A 186 12.28 3.50 0.10
N ARG A 187 12.07 4.46 1.00
CA ARG A 187 13.02 4.78 2.06
C ARG A 187 13.12 3.70 3.13
N LEU A 188 11.98 3.12 3.53
CA LEU A 188 11.95 2.04 4.52
C LEU A 188 12.71 0.79 4.04
N PHE A 189 12.59 0.46 2.75
CA PHE A 189 13.20 -0.72 2.16
C PHE A 189 14.57 -0.46 1.50
N ASP A 190 15.10 0.77 1.64
CA ASP A 190 16.38 1.17 1.02
C ASP A 190 16.37 0.95 -0.51
N GLU A 191 15.35 1.49 -1.17
CA GLU A 191 15.19 1.49 -2.63
C GLU A 191 15.46 2.89 -3.22
N PRO A 192 16.73 3.30 -3.37
CA PRO A 192 17.08 4.67 -3.74
C PRO A 192 16.59 5.06 -5.14
N GLN A 193 16.51 4.11 -6.07
CA GLN A 193 15.99 4.36 -7.42
C GLN A 193 14.51 4.68 -7.40
N LEU A 194 13.70 3.88 -6.69
CA LEU A 194 12.27 4.14 -6.53
C LEU A 194 12.04 5.44 -5.76
N ALA A 195 12.81 5.72 -4.71
CA ALA A 195 12.74 6.97 -3.97
C ALA A 195 12.99 8.19 -4.86
N SER A 196 14.02 8.13 -5.74
CA SER A 196 14.32 9.19 -6.71
C SER A 196 13.16 9.41 -7.67
N LEU A 197 12.57 8.36 -8.23
CA LEU A 197 11.42 8.45 -9.14
C LEU A 197 10.18 9.03 -8.44
N CYS A 198 9.94 8.67 -7.19
CA CYS A 198 8.86 9.25 -6.38
C CYS A 198 9.07 10.77 -6.19
N LEU A 199 10.28 11.19 -5.83
CA LEU A 199 10.65 12.60 -5.67
C LEU A 199 10.49 13.38 -6.98
N ASP A 200 10.91 12.82 -8.11
CA ASP A 200 10.75 13.45 -9.42
C ASP A 200 9.28 13.58 -9.84
N THR A 201 8.46 12.62 -9.44
CA THR A 201 7.01 12.67 -9.67
C THR A 201 6.35 13.74 -8.79
N ILE A 202 6.77 13.85 -7.53
CA ILE A 202 6.33 14.90 -6.61
C ILE A 202 6.73 16.28 -7.14
N ASP A 203 7.96 16.46 -7.63
CA ASP A 203 8.42 17.73 -8.21
C ASP A 203 7.57 18.20 -9.39
N LYS A 204 7.24 17.27 -10.30
CA LYS A 204 6.45 17.56 -11.51
C LYS A 204 4.99 17.85 -11.22
N SER A 205 4.41 17.22 -10.24
CA SER A 205 2.98 17.24 -9.91
C SER A 205 2.76 17.53 -8.41
N THR A 206 3.50 18.52 -7.87
CA THR A 206 3.54 18.81 -6.43
C THR A 206 2.15 19.07 -5.85
N MET A 207 1.29 19.83 -6.57
CA MET A 207 -0.07 20.14 -6.10
C MET A 207 -0.93 18.88 -5.90
N ASP A 208 -0.91 17.96 -6.88
CA ASP A 208 -1.69 16.72 -6.80
C ASP A 208 -1.12 15.81 -5.71
N ALA A 209 0.20 15.73 -5.62
CA ALA A 209 0.86 14.91 -4.61
C ALA A 209 0.56 15.36 -3.18
N ILE A 210 0.70 16.66 -2.87
CA ILE A 210 0.42 17.18 -1.51
C ILE A 210 -1.07 17.18 -1.17
N SER A 211 -1.96 17.09 -2.17
CA SER A 211 -3.41 17.00 -1.95
C SER A 211 -3.86 15.57 -1.65
N ALA A 212 -3.02 14.57 -1.92
CA ALA A 212 -3.32 13.17 -1.63
C ALA A 212 -3.22 12.89 -0.11
N GLU A 213 -3.99 11.89 0.35
CA GLU A 213 -4.00 11.47 1.77
C GLU A 213 -2.61 11.03 2.25
N GLY A 214 -1.86 10.31 1.42
CA GLY A 214 -0.52 9.84 1.75
C GLY A 214 0.50 10.93 2.10
N PHE A 215 0.22 12.21 1.77
CA PHE A 215 1.07 13.32 2.20
C PHE A 215 1.05 13.53 3.71
N THR A 216 -0.09 13.35 4.36
CA THR A 216 -0.21 13.53 5.82
C THR A 216 0.39 12.39 6.62
N ASP A 217 0.67 11.25 5.99
CA ASP A 217 1.17 10.04 6.66
C ASP A 217 2.70 9.94 6.70
N ILE A 218 3.42 10.80 5.96
CA ILE A 218 4.89 10.80 5.94
C ILE A 218 5.48 11.24 7.29
N ASP A 219 6.67 10.75 7.59
CA ASP A 219 7.43 11.21 8.76
C ASP A 219 8.06 12.60 8.54
N ILE A 220 8.51 13.23 9.63
CA ILE A 220 9.14 14.54 9.60
C ILE A 220 10.41 14.58 8.74
N ASP A 221 11.20 13.51 8.70
CA ASP A 221 12.43 13.43 7.92
C ASP A 221 12.12 13.41 6.43
N THR A 222 11.06 12.69 6.04
CA THR A 222 10.56 12.68 4.66
C THR A 222 9.98 14.05 4.28
N LEU A 223 9.21 14.68 5.17
CA LEU A 223 8.72 16.04 4.97
C LEU A 223 9.86 17.02 4.75
N CYS A 224 10.87 17.03 5.61
CA CYS A 224 12.06 17.89 5.46
C CYS A 224 12.79 17.63 4.15
N ALA A 225 13.04 16.36 3.79
CA ALA A 225 13.71 16.00 2.55
C ALA A 225 12.98 16.51 1.30
N VAL A 226 11.66 16.52 1.33
CA VAL A 226 10.84 17.08 0.24
C VAL A 226 10.89 18.60 0.25
N LEU A 227 10.74 19.25 1.40
CA LEU A 227 10.75 20.72 1.51
C LEU A 227 12.10 21.35 1.15
N GLU A 228 13.21 20.66 1.37
CA GLU A 228 14.56 21.07 0.97
C GLU A 228 14.74 21.15 -0.54
N ARG A 229 13.94 20.43 -1.32
CA ARG A 229 14.09 20.36 -2.79
C ARG A 229 13.81 21.72 -3.45
N ASP A 230 14.75 22.15 -4.27
CA ASP A 230 14.60 23.39 -5.08
C ASP A 230 13.65 23.16 -6.28
N THR A 231 13.28 21.94 -6.59
CA THR A 231 12.58 21.53 -7.82
C THR A 231 11.06 21.45 -7.68
N LEU A 232 10.50 21.65 -6.47
CA LEU A 232 9.06 21.64 -6.26
C LEU A 232 8.31 22.67 -7.10
N SER A 233 7.30 22.25 -7.84
CA SER A 233 6.49 23.09 -8.73
C SER A 233 5.22 23.61 -8.05
N ILE A 234 5.40 24.45 -7.03
CA ILE A 234 4.30 24.97 -6.22
C ILE A 234 4.61 26.36 -5.63
N ARG A 235 3.57 27.16 -5.36
CA ARG A 235 3.69 28.39 -4.57
C ARG A 235 3.88 28.08 -3.09
N GLU A 236 4.74 28.86 -2.43
CA GLU A 236 5.04 28.68 -1.01
C GLU A 236 3.81 28.85 -0.11
N SER A 237 2.85 29.71 -0.47
CA SER A 237 1.59 29.86 0.25
C SER A 237 0.73 28.58 0.25
N ARG A 238 0.71 27.88 -0.88
CA ARG A 238 0.01 26.58 -1.00
C ARG A 238 0.76 25.46 -0.26
N LEU A 239 2.10 25.48 -0.38
CA LEU A 239 2.95 24.54 0.34
C LEU A 239 2.80 24.70 1.86
N PHE A 240 2.77 25.95 2.37
CA PHE A 240 2.52 26.23 3.78
C PHE A 240 1.18 25.63 4.24
N GLY A 241 0.10 25.84 3.50
CA GLY A 241 -1.21 25.27 3.84
C GLY A 241 -1.20 23.75 3.93
N ALA A 242 -0.45 23.08 3.03
CA ALA A 242 -0.27 21.61 3.09
C ALA A 242 0.54 21.19 4.33
N VAL A 243 1.62 21.92 4.64
CA VAL A 243 2.46 21.65 5.82
C VAL A 243 1.68 21.84 7.13
N VAL A 244 0.78 22.83 7.21
CA VAL A 244 -0.12 22.98 8.37
C VAL A 244 -1.05 21.80 8.52
N ARG A 245 -1.63 21.30 7.42
CA ARG A 245 -2.47 20.09 7.43
C ARG A 245 -1.69 18.85 7.90
N TRP A 246 -0.44 18.71 7.45
CA TRP A 246 0.45 17.66 7.94
C TRP A 246 0.68 17.78 9.45
N ALA A 247 0.95 19.01 9.94
CA ALA A 247 1.17 19.24 11.37
C ALA A 247 -0.07 18.92 12.22
N GLU A 248 -1.26 19.18 11.72
CA GLU A 248 -2.53 18.80 12.36
C GLU A 248 -2.66 17.27 12.49
N ALA A 249 -2.39 16.56 11.40
CA ALA A 249 -2.39 15.10 11.39
C ALA A 249 -1.30 14.52 12.32
N GLU A 250 -0.12 15.15 12.37
CA GLU A 250 0.95 14.72 13.27
C GLU A 250 0.63 14.95 14.75
N CYS A 251 -0.01 16.09 15.08
CA CYS A 251 -0.52 16.31 16.45
C CYS A 251 -1.50 15.21 16.85
N GLN A 252 -2.42 14.82 15.96
CA GLN A 252 -3.37 13.74 16.21
C GLN A 252 -2.66 12.39 16.42
N ARG A 253 -1.66 12.07 15.57
CA ARG A 253 -0.85 10.85 15.73
C ARG A 253 -0.10 10.76 17.05
N GLN A 254 0.40 11.91 17.53
CA GLN A 254 1.07 12.03 18.82
C GLN A 254 0.12 12.20 20.00
N GLN A 255 -1.20 12.18 19.74
CA GLN A 255 -2.25 12.42 20.76
C GLN A 255 -2.10 13.79 21.47
N LEU A 256 -1.60 14.78 20.74
CA LEU A 256 -1.47 16.14 21.21
C LEU A 256 -2.68 16.96 20.78
N PRO A 257 -3.18 17.92 21.62
CA PRO A 257 -4.21 18.84 21.18
C PRO A 257 -3.70 19.70 20.00
N VAL A 258 -4.56 19.94 19.02
CA VAL A 258 -4.23 20.72 17.81
C VAL A 258 -4.21 22.21 18.17
N THR A 259 -3.12 22.67 18.77
CA THR A 259 -2.86 24.06 19.12
C THR A 259 -1.74 24.64 18.26
N PHE A 260 -1.64 25.96 18.17
CA PHE A 260 -0.58 26.63 17.41
C PHE A 260 0.82 26.23 17.91
N GLY A 261 1.01 26.22 19.22
CA GLY A 261 2.30 25.83 19.81
C GLY A 261 2.68 24.36 19.56
N ASN A 262 1.70 23.46 19.58
CA ASN A 262 1.97 22.04 19.25
C ASN A 262 2.25 21.87 17.77
N LYS A 263 1.54 22.56 16.86
CA LYS A 263 1.87 22.58 15.43
C LYS A 263 3.28 23.07 15.15
N GLN A 264 3.68 24.18 15.78
CA GLN A 264 5.04 24.70 15.68
C GLN A 264 6.09 23.67 16.19
N LYS A 265 5.79 23.00 17.33
CA LYS A 265 6.67 22.01 17.91
C LYS A 265 6.88 20.78 17.02
N VAL A 266 5.79 20.22 16.44
CA VAL A 266 5.89 19.04 15.58
C VAL A 266 6.54 19.37 14.22
N LEU A 267 6.40 20.59 13.72
CA LEU A 267 7.06 21.06 12.49
C LEU A 267 8.57 21.25 12.70
N GLY A 268 9.00 21.79 13.81
CA GLY A 268 10.41 22.01 14.10
C GLY A 268 11.19 22.60 12.91
N LYS A 269 12.22 21.88 12.43
CA LYS A 269 13.05 22.27 11.28
C LYS A 269 12.24 22.46 9.98
N ALA A 270 11.16 21.72 9.77
CA ALA A 270 10.36 21.80 8.54
C ALA A 270 9.81 23.20 8.31
N LEU A 271 9.50 23.95 9.38
CA LEU A 271 8.98 25.33 9.28
C LEU A 271 10.02 26.26 8.66
N SER A 272 11.31 26.12 8.97
CA SER A 272 12.39 26.94 8.40
C SER A 272 12.67 26.67 6.92
N LEU A 273 12.15 25.56 6.37
CA LEU A 273 12.29 25.18 4.96
C LEU A 273 11.20 25.79 4.06
N ILE A 274 10.18 26.40 4.66
CA ILE A 274 9.19 27.19 3.93
C ILE A 274 9.83 28.55 3.58
N ARG A 275 9.72 28.96 2.34
CA ARG A 275 10.36 30.17 1.81
C ARG A 275 9.42 31.35 1.91
N PHE A 276 9.06 31.76 3.13
CA PHE A 276 8.15 32.88 3.39
C PHE A 276 8.52 34.16 2.65
N PRO A 277 9.83 34.56 2.52
CA PRO A 277 10.21 35.76 1.77
C PRO A 277 9.82 35.75 0.29
N LEU A 278 9.44 34.61 -0.27
CA LEU A 278 9.02 34.46 -1.66
C LEU A 278 7.50 34.53 -1.86
N MET A 279 6.73 34.69 -0.79
CA MET A 279 5.29 34.96 -0.86
C MET A 279 5.04 36.41 -1.22
N THR A 280 3.84 36.71 -1.73
CA THR A 280 3.39 38.11 -1.74
C THR A 280 2.99 38.53 -0.33
N ILE A 281 2.96 39.84 -0.08
CA ILE A 281 2.56 40.38 1.23
C ILE A 281 1.14 39.94 1.59
N GLU A 282 0.25 39.91 0.58
CA GLU A 282 -1.14 39.48 0.73
C GLU A 282 -1.23 37.95 1.08
N GLU A 283 -0.46 37.10 0.38
CA GLU A 283 -0.41 35.69 0.67
C GLU A 283 0.12 35.41 2.08
N PHE A 284 1.15 36.16 2.49
CA PHE A 284 1.71 36.06 3.83
C PHE A 284 0.73 36.55 4.90
N ALA A 285 0.11 37.71 4.69
CA ALA A 285 -0.84 38.30 5.61
C ALA A 285 -2.11 37.46 5.80
N ALA A 286 -2.62 36.85 4.70
CA ALA A 286 -3.85 36.05 4.74
C ALA A 286 -3.65 34.63 5.31
N GLY A 287 -2.42 34.12 5.30
CA GLY A 287 -2.12 32.75 5.72
C GLY A 287 -1.15 32.68 6.90
N PRO A 288 0.18 32.70 6.67
CA PRO A 288 1.18 32.47 7.71
C PRO A 288 1.07 33.41 8.91
N ALA A 289 0.86 34.73 8.65
CA ALA A 289 0.80 35.75 9.71
C ALA A 289 -0.37 35.54 10.69
N GLN A 290 -1.49 34.99 10.21
CA GLN A 290 -2.68 34.71 11.03
C GLN A 290 -2.71 33.31 11.61
N SER A 291 -1.78 32.44 11.21
CA SER A 291 -1.79 31.03 11.59
C SER A 291 -1.42 30.80 13.07
N GLY A 292 -0.80 31.78 13.75
CA GLY A 292 -0.27 31.64 15.10
C GLY A 292 0.90 30.64 15.22
N ILE A 293 1.41 30.10 14.11
CA ILE A 293 2.53 29.16 14.08
C ILE A 293 3.87 29.91 14.17
N LEU A 294 3.94 31.10 13.57
CA LEU A 294 5.08 32.00 13.65
C LEU A 294 4.94 32.87 14.92
N SER A 295 6.07 33.20 15.54
CA SER A 295 6.09 34.19 16.63
C SER A 295 5.81 35.61 16.09
N ASP A 296 5.29 36.48 16.93
CA ASP A 296 5.02 37.89 16.56
C ASP A 296 6.27 38.55 16.00
N ARG A 297 7.45 38.25 16.55
CA ARG A 297 8.71 38.77 16.08
C ARG A 297 9.06 38.31 14.67
N GLU A 298 8.83 37.06 14.35
CA GLU A 298 9.05 36.52 12.98
C GLU A 298 8.07 37.18 11.99
N VAL A 299 6.81 37.31 12.39
CA VAL A 299 5.78 37.97 11.58
C VAL A 299 6.17 39.42 11.27
N VAL A 300 6.59 40.19 12.30
CA VAL A 300 7.04 41.60 12.11
C VAL A 300 8.28 41.64 11.20
N ASN A 301 9.28 40.79 11.42
CA ASN A 301 10.48 40.76 10.58
C ASN A 301 10.18 40.46 9.13
N LEU A 302 9.25 39.52 8.86
CA LEU A 302 8.82 39.24 7.48
C LEU A 302 8.03 40.35 6.85
N PHE A 303 7.16 41.06 7.58
CA PHE A 303 6.49 42.27 7.07
C PHE A 303 7.50 43.38 6.74
N LEU A 304 8.51 43.61 7.60
CA LEU A 304 9.59 44.55 7.31
C LEU A 304 10.39 44.14 6.06
N HIS A 305 10.66 42.85 5.88
CA HIS A 305 11.32 42.36 4.67
C HIS A 305 10.51 42.64 3.37
N PHE A 306 9.18 42.59 3.43
CA PHE A 306 8.33 42.92 2.29
C PHE A 306 8.25 44.40 2.00
N THR A 307 8.34 45.28 3.02
CA THR A 307 7.96 46.71 2.92
C THR A 307 9.14 47.65 2.93
N VAL A 308 10.27 47.28 3.51
CA VAL A 308 11.43 48.19 3.68
C VAL A 308 12.45 47.97 2.57
N ASN A 309 13.11 49.05 2.14
CA ASN A 309 14.20 49.04 1.19
C ASN A 309 15.41 49.80 1.80
N PRO A 310 16.62 49.23 1.92
CA PRO A 310 16.95 47.85 1.58
C PRO A 310 16.26 46.79 2.45
N LYS A 311 15.94 45.62 1.87
CA LYS A 311 15.28 44.54 2.56
C LYS A 311 16.13 44.06 3.74
N PRO A 312 15.61 44.02 4.98
CA PRO A 312 16.32 43.42 6.10
C PRO A 312 16.50 41.92 5.91
N ARG A 313 17.58 41.38 6.47
CA ARG A 313 17.82 39.92 6.48
C ARG A 313 16.81 39.23 7.38
N VAL A 314 16.30 38.08 6.93
CA VAL A 314 15.43 37.20 7.67
C VAL A 314 16.07 35.81 7.81
N GLU A 315 15.64 35.04 8.78
CA GLU A 315 16.20 33.70 9.06
C GLU A 315 15.71 32.63 8.06
N TYR A 316 14.79 32.99 7.18
CA TYR A 316 14.19 32.08 6.18
C TYR A 316 14.90 32.12 4.84
N ILE A 317 14.80 31.05 4.07
CA ILE A 317 15.39 30.92 2.75
C ILE A 317 14.76 31.94 1.79
N ASP A 318 15.59 32.84 1.26
CA ASP A 318 15.23 33.87 0.26
C ASP A 318 15.77 33.52 -1.14
N ARG A 319 15.73 32.23 -1.49
CA ARG A 319 16.16 31.73 -2.80
C ARG A 319 14.98 31.01 -3.46
N PRO A 320 14.55 31.44 -4.69
CA PRO A 320 13.46 30.79 -5.38
C PRO A 320 13.79 29.34 -5.72
N ARG A 321 12.78 28.50 -5.80
CA ARG A 321 12.93 27.13 -6.31
C ARG A 321 13.29 27.18 -7.80
N CYS A 322 14.04 26.18 -8.29
CA CYS A 322 14.61 26.19 -9.64
C CYS A 322 13.54 26.25 -10.73
N CYS A 323 12.39 25.66 -10.53
CA CYS A 323 11.26 25.76 -11.46
C CYS A 323 10.74 27.19 -11.64
N LEU A 324 11.03 28.09 -10.69
CA LEU A 324 10.64 29.48 -10.70
C LEU A 324 11.73 30.42 -11.23
N ARG A 325 12.90 29.89 -11.66
CA ARG A 325 14.05 30.70 -12.17
C ARG A 325 13.98 31.01 -13.66
N GLY A 326 13.05 30.46 -14.42
CA GLY A 326 12.92 30.74 -15.85
C GLY A 326 12.33 32.12 -16.13
N LYS A 327 12.54 32.65 -17.33
CA LYS A 327 12.08 33.99 -17.78
C LYS A 327 10.59 34.24 -17.65
N GLU A 328 9.78 33.24 -17.41
CA GLU A 328 8.38 33.32 -16.99
C GLU A 328 8.16 32.18 -16.01
N CYS A 329 7.99 32.55 -14.76
CA CYS A 329 7.58 31.62 -13.71
C CYS A 329 6.44 30.74 -14.22
N CYS A 330 6.53 29.40 -13.99
CA CYS A 330 5.46 28.45 -14.35
C CYS A 330 4.08 28.93 -13.87
N ILE A 331 4.05 29.72 -12.80
CA ILE A 331 2.87 30.35 -12.22
C ILE A 331 2.29 31.41 -13.16
N ASN A 332 3.12 32.23 -13.76
CA ASN A 332 2.64 33.27 -14.75
C ASN A 332 2.18 32.59 -16.04
N ARG A 333 2.78 31.46 -16.44
CA ARG A 333 2.32 30.69 -17.59
C ARG A 333 0.96 30.04 -17.35
N PHE A 334 0.70 29.54 -16.13
CA PHE A 334 -0.63 29.03 -15.76
C PHE A 334 -1.67 30.15 -15.69
N GLN A 335 -1.36 31.29 -15.11
CA GLN A 335 -2.28 32.47 -15.09
C GLN A 335 -2.52 33.05 -16.48
N GLN A 336 -1.52 33.10 -17.36
CA GLN A 336 -1.68 33.49 -18.75
C GLN A 336 -2.48 32.47 -19.58
N VAL A 337 -2.37 31.19 -19.30
CA VAL A 337 -3.16 30.12 -19.94
C VAL A 337 -4.62 30.21 -19.48
N GLU A 338 -4.89 30.41 -18.20
CA GLU A 338 -6.27 30.61 -17.70
C GLU A 338 -6.92 31.87 -18.22
N SER A 339 -6.16 32.98 -18.37
CA SER A 339 -6.68 34.23 -18.94
C SER A 339 -6.82 34.19 -20.47
N ARG A 340 -6.05 33.34 -21.17
CA ARG A 340 -6.05 33.24 -22.64
C ARG A 340 -7.05 32.22 -23.19
N TRP A 341 -7.40 31.24 -22.37
CA TRP A 341 -8.39 30.23 -22.70
C TRP A 341 -9.51 30.31 -21.66
N GLY A 342 -10.48 31.16 -21.86
CA GLY A 342 -11.69 31.26 -21.06
C GLY A 342 -12.55 29.99 -21.12
N TYR A 343 -11.95 28.83 -20.83
CA TYR A 343 -12.57 27.53 -20.79
C TYR A 343 -12.69 27.05 -19.36
N SER A 344 -13.66 27.55 -18.66
CA SER A 344 -14.31 26.89 -17.54
C SER A 344 -15.12 25.70 -18.09
N GLY A 345 -14.62 24.45 -18.01
CA GLY A 345 -15.51 23.37 -18.32
C GLY A 345 -14.95 21.96 -18.57
N THR A 346 -13.65 21.75 -18.70
CA THR A 346 -13.14 20.40 -19.05
C THR A 346 -12.34 19.68 -17.94
N SER A 347 -12.01 20.36 -16.85
CA SER A 347 -11.21 19.78 -15.76
C SER A 347 -11.98 18.73 -14.96
N ASP A 348 -13.31 18.90 -14.78
CA ASP A 348 -14.09 18.01 -13.92
C ASP A 348 -14.44 16.65 -14.56
N ARG A 349 -14.44 16.58 -15.90
CA ARG A 349 -14.72 15.29 -16.59
C ARG A 349 -13.52 14.33 -16.56
N ILE A 350 -12.31 14.84 -16.52
CA ILE A 350 -11.09 14.03 -16.44
C ILE A 350 -10.87 13.56 -14.99
N ARG A 351 -11.19 14.41 -14.00
CA ARG A 351 -11.14 14.02 -12.58
C ARG A 351 -12.10 12.86 -12.25
N SER A 352 -13.32 12.88 -12.81
CA SER A 352 -14.33 11.85 -12.49
C SER A 352 -14.00 10.45 -13.05
N LEU A 353 -13.25 10.38 -14.16
CA LEU A 353 -12.81 9.10 -14.76
C LEU A 353 -11.61 8.48 -14.03
N ASN A 354 -10.75 9.29 -13.44
CA ASN A 354 -9.60 8.81 -12.68
C ASN A 354 -9.97 8.37 -11.24
N MET A 355 -10.96 9.00 -10.60
CA MET A 355 -11.40 8.62 -9.26
C MET A 355 -12.02 7.21 -9.17
N ARG A 356 -12.63 6.70 -10.26
CA ARG A 356 -13.25 5.36 -10.22
C ARG A 356 -12.26 4.18 -10.24
N LYS A 357 -11.00 4.42 -10.64
CA LYS A 357 -9.97 3.35 -10.67
C LYS A 357 -9.14 3.25 -9.38
N ASN A 358 -9.19 4.24 -8.50
CA ASN A 358 -8.25 4.36 -7.39
C ASN A 358 -8.73 3.83 -6.02
N LYS A 359 -10.03 3.47 -5.85
CA LYS A 359 -10.54 2.94 -4.56
C LYS A 359 -9.83 1.67 -4.04
N ARG A 360 -8.95 1.07 -4.85
CA ARG A 360 -8.23 -0.14 -4.49
C ARG A 360 -6.93 0.14 -3.71
N TRP A 361 -6.33 1.31 -3.90
CA TRP A 361 -5.11 1.73 -3.20
C TRP A 361 -5.38 2.30 -1.82
N ASP A 362 -6.55 2.95 -1.62
CA ASP A 362 -6.94 3.58 -0.35
C ASP A 362 -7.14 2.58 0.80
N ARG A 363 -7.34 1.28 0.49
CA ARG A 363 -7.49 0.23 1.51
C ARG A 363 -6.17 -0.30 2.07
N MET A 364 -5.03 0.01 1.43
CA MET A 364 -3.71 -0.48 1.86
C MET A 364 -3.06 0.39 2.95
N ILE A 365 -3.49 1.64 3.09
CA ILE A 365 -2.89 2.62 3.98
C ILE A 365 -2.87 2.17 5.47
N PRO A 366 -3.93 1.59 6.05
CA PRO A 366 -3.92 1.21 7.46
C PRO A 366 -2.96 0.06 7.81
N ALA A 367 -2.82 -0.94 6.92
CA ALA A 367 -1.99 -2.11 7.17
C ALA A 367 -0.48 -1.80 7.07
N LEU A 368 -0.09 -0.89 6.17
CA LEU A 368 1.31 -0.53 5.92
C LEU A 368 1.88 0.41 7.00
N VAL A 369 1.07 1.31 7.54
CA VAL A 369 1.46 2.18 8.66
C VAL A 369 1.75 1.36 9.92
N VAL A 370 1.02 0.27 10.14
CA VAL A 370 1.26 -0.66 11.26
C VAL A 370 2.57 -1.42 11.10
N MET A 371 2.93 -1.86 9.89
CA MET A 371 4.21 -2.55 9.63
C MET A 371 5.43 -1.64 9.81
N GLY A 372 5.39 -0.39 9.35
CA GLY A 372 6.47 0.57 9.54
C GLY A 372 6.74 0.90 11.01
N ARG A 373 5.75 0.77 11.89
CA ARG A 373 5.91 0.96 13.35
C ARG A 373 6.55 -0.24 14.05
N LEU A 374 6.30 -1.46 13.58
CA LEU A 374 6.86 -2.68 14.17
C LEU A 374 8.37 -2.81 13.94
N THR A 375 8.89 -2.31 12.84
CA THR A 375 10.34 -2.34 12.54
C THR A 375 11.14 -1.27 13.30
N ARG A 376 10.53 -0.14 13.69
CA ARG A 376 11.20 0.91 14.49
C ARG A 376 11.32 0.59 15.99
N SER A 377 10.45 -0.26 16.54
CA SER A 377 10.50 -0.62 17.96
C SER A 377 11.47 -1.75 18.30
N GLY A 378 12.11 -2.37 17.31
CA GLY A 378 13.03 -3.50 17.48
C GLY A 378 14.52 -3.15 17.66
N SER A 379 14.92 -1.88 17.57
CA SER A 379 16.34 -1.49 17.55
C SER A 379 16.78 -0.64 18.74
N CYS A 380 16.33 -0.96 19.96
CA CYS A 380 16.92 -0.33 21.14
C CYS A 380 16.91 -1.25 22.36
N SER A 381 17.93 -2.11 22.43
CA SER A 381 18.53 -2.57 23.68
C SER A 381 19.87 -3.24 23.40
N ARG A 382 20.91 -2.44 23.30
CA ARG A 382 22.24 -2.87 23.69
C ARG A 382 22.56 -2.08 24.95
N ASN A 383 22.56 -2.75 26.05
CA ASN A 383 23.23 -2.31 27.25
C ASN A 383 24.55 -3.08 27.45
N PRO A 384 25.52 -2.49 28.18
CA PRO A 384 26.97 -2.70 28.09
C PRO A 384 27.45 -4.09 28.48
#